data_c10d42d10368500194b5c74412316e5c
#
_entry.id   c10d42d10368500194b5c74412316e5c
#
_cell.length_a   1.000
_cell.length_b   1.000
_cell.length_c   1.000
_cell.angle_alpha   90.00
_cell.angle_beta   90.00
_cell.angle_gamma   90.00
#
_symmetry.space_group_name_H-M   'P 1'
#
loop_
_entity.id
_entity.type
_entity.pdbx_description
1 polymer ?
#
loop_
_entity_poly.entity_id
_entity_poly.type
_entity_poly.pdbx_seq_one_letter_code
_entity_poly.pdbx_strand_id
1 'polypeptide(L)'
;MYFKETAGGMGEMIKRIRIPLHEHSIAGYCILHREALIINDVSKDPRHYKKVDEQMQFITRSILAVPIMWGEKVFGCVEAVNKKNNGIFDEKDREYLTILAHQAAVALNNVFLMERLKNFFSYSVEILIAALETLEPFARGHIIRVARLATTLARKMNYSGVELEEIWYAAYFHDIGKLTRESRYMTEYEVEKMHPVAGASLIENIKLLENCAPFVRYHHERYDGSGFPDGLKGDEIPAGAQIIGIAEDYDEKNMGKQEEETVEEFNSRFFEYAGNKFSPDIMNRFKDVVKDIRF
;
A
#
# COMPACT_ATOMS: atom_id res chain seq x y z
N MET A 1 11.51 -14.17 18.87
CA MET A 1 11.07 -14.67 17.54
C MET A 1 9.74 -15.38 17.64
N TYR A 2 9.08 -15.62 16.53
CA TYR A 2 7.80 -16.34 16.44
C TYR A 2 7.77 -17.17 15.17
N PHE A 3 6.96 -18.22 15.16
CA PHE A 3 6.77 -19.02 13.94
C PHE A 3 5.94 -18.22 12.93
N LYS A 4 6.46 -18.04 11.74
CA LYS A 4 5.77 -17.32 10.65
C LYS A 4 4.96 -18.29 9.78
N GLU A 5 5.59 -19.40 9.41
CA GLU A 5 4.98 -20.45 8.60
C GLU A 5 5.38 -21.82 9.13
N THR A 6 4.46 -22.75 9.03
CA THR A 6 4.67 -24.16 9.43
C THR A 6 4.00 -25.08 8.42
N ALA A 7 4.63 -26.22 8.15
CA ALA A 7 4.06 -27.30 7.35
C ALA A 7 3.74 -28.48 8.27
N GLY A 8 2.52 -29.04 8.12
CA GLY A 8 2.02 -30.13 8.95
C GLY A 8 0.77 -29.78 9.73
N GLY A 9 0.18 -30.74 10.43
CA GLY A 9 -1.18 -30.64 11.02
C GLY A 9 -1.37 -29.66 12.19
N MET A 10 -0.31 -28.96 12.65
CA MET A 10 -0.36 -28.07 13.81
C MET A 10 -0.10 -26.57 13.50
N GLY A 11 -0.16 -26.18 12.20
CA GLY A 11 0.31 -24.89 11.72
C GLY A 11 -0.24 -23.65 12.43
N GLU A 12 -1.53 -23.59 12.70
CA GLU A 12 -2.17 -22.40 13.30
C GLU A 12 -1.87 -22.23 14.80
N MET A 13 -1.73 -23.32 15.54
CA MET A 13 -1.46 -23.25 16.99
C MET A 13 -0.02 -22.78 17.25
N ILE A 14 0.94 -23.29 16.48
CA ILE A 14 2.36 -22.99 16.68
C ILE A 14 2.70 -21.53 16.35
N LYS A 15 1.98 -20.89 15.40
CA LYS A 15 2.16 -19.48 15.05
C LYS A 15 1.96 -18.52 16.22
N ARG A 16 1.25 -18.92 17.27
CA ARG A 16 1.00 -18.13 18.48
C ARG A 16 2.13 -18.20 19.49
N ILE A 17 3.03 -19.17 19.35
CA ILE A 17 4.11 -19.40 20.30
C ILE A 17 5.25 -18.43 20.02
N ARG A 18 5.75 -17.80 21.08
CA ARG A 18 6.91 -16.93 21.02
C ARG A 18 8.11 -17.60 21.65
N ILE A 19 9.19 -17.72 20.88
CA ILE A 19 10.47 -18.25 21.36
C ILE A 19 11.41 -17.06 21.58
N PRO A 20 12.04 -16.95 22.74
CA PRO A 20 13.05 -15.92 22.97
C PRO A 20 14.24 -16.10 22.00
N LEU A 21 14.78 -14.97 21.53
CA LEU A 21 16.00 -14.97 20.71
C LEU A 21 17.20 -14.96 21.65
N HIS A 22 17.68 -16.13 22.05
CA HIS A 22 18.87 -16.30 22.89
C HIS A 22 19.55 -17.64 22.60
N GLU A 23 20.77 -17.80 23.07
CA GLU A 23 21.60 -19.00 22.84
C GLU A 23 21.05 -20.31 23.48
N HIS A 24 20.11 -20.18 24.41
CA HIS A 24 19.44 -21.32 25.06
C HIS A 24 18.22 -21.84 24.30
N SER A 25 18.07 -21.50 23.02
CA SER A 25 17.13 -22.15 22.12
C SER A 25 17.85 -22.55 20.82
N ILE A 26 17.52 -23.73 20.28
CA ILE A 26 18.16 -24.24 19.04
C ILE A 26 17.99 -23.24 17.90
N ALA A 27 16.77 -22.75 17.69
CA ALA A 27 16.49 -21.72 16.69
C ALA A 27 17.25 -20.42 16.97
N GLY A 28 17.28 -19.98 18.24
CA GLY A 28 18.01 -18.78 18.65
C GLY A 28 19.52 -18.90 18.41
N TYR A 29 20.09 -20.02 18.80
CA TYR A 29 21.49 -20.29 18.54
C TYR A 29 21.82 -20.30 17.04
N CYS A 30 21.01 -21.02 16.23
CA CYS A 30 21.15 -21.07 14.78
C CYS A 30 21.15 -19.67 14.14
N ILE A 31 20.25 -18.78 14.60
CA ILE A 31 20.13 -17.40 14.10
C ILE A 31 21.34 -16.55 14.53
N LEU A 32 21.71 -16.62 15.82
CA LEU A 32 22.77 -15.78 16.40
C LEU A 32 24.16 -16.16 15.87
N HIS A 33 24.43 -17.45 15.73
CA HIS A 33 25.72 -17.96 15.25
C HIS A 33 25.76 -18.14 13.73
N ARG A 34 24.60 -18.02 13.04
CA ARG A 34 24.49 -18.19 11.59
C ARG A 34 24.95 -19.57 11.10
N GLU A 35 24.74 -20.58 11.92
CA GLU A 35 25.19 -21.95 11.69
C GLU A 35 24.02 -22.92 11.62
N ALA A 36 24.14 -23.91 10.71
CA ALA A 36 23.21 -25.03 10.66
C ALA A 36 23.52 -26.03 11.76
N LEU A 37 22.50 -26.58 12.42
CA LEU A 37 22.61 -27.51 13.52
C LEU A 37 21.88 -28.81 13.19
N ILE A 38 22.55 -29.94 13.36
CA ILE A 38 21.95 -31.27 13.34
C ILE A 38 21.95 -31.82 14.77
N ILE A 39 20.76 -32.02 15.35
CA ILE A 39 20.60 -32.53 16.70
C ILE A 39 19.70 -33.76 16.61
N ASN A 40 20.30 -34.95 16.69
CA ASN A 40 19.58 -36.21 16.56
C ASN A 40 19.01 -36.75 17.89
N ASP A 41 19.36 -36.13 19.02
CA ASP A 41 18.80 -36.41 20.35
C ASP A 41 18.69 -35.11 21.13
N VAL A 42 17.52 -34.43 21.01
CA VAL A 42 17.28 -33.14 21.68
C VAL A 42 17.20 -33.28 23.20
N SER A 43 16.98 -34.49 23.74
CA SER A 43 16.93 -34.71 25.18
C SER A 43 18.25 -34.42 25.89
N LYS A 44 19.36 -34.51 25.13
CA LYS A 44 20.72 -34.25 25.59
C LYS A 44 21.22 -32.86 25.29
N ASP A 45 20.47 -32.07 24.51
CA ASP A 45 20.89 -30.70 24.14
C ASP A 45 20.25 -29.68 25.09
N PRO A 46 21.05 -28.89 25.85
CA PRO A 46 20.54 -27.91 26.80
C PRO A 46 19.77 -26.75 26.14
N ARG A 47 19.93 -26.58 24.81
CA ARG A 47 19.23 -25.55 24.03
C ARG A 47 17.82 -25.97 23.62
N HIS A 48 17.38 -27.18 23.95
CA HIS A 48 16.01 -27.62 23.64
C HIS A 48 14.97 -26.87 24.47
N TYR A 49 14.18 -26.01 23.82
CA TYR A 49 13.17 -25.20 24.48
C TYR A 49 11.85 -25.96 24.65
N LYS A 50 11.77 -26.75 25.71
CA LYS A 50 10.68 -27.71 26.00
C LYS A 50 9.26 -27.10 26.06
N LYS A 51 9.14 -25.79 26.32
CA LYS A 51 7.81 -25.13 26.40
C LYS A 51 7.00 -25.26 25.11
N VAL A 52 7.66 -25.37 23.94
CA VAL A 52 6.96 -25.58 22.67
C VAL A 52 6.33 -26.96 22.66
N ASP A 53 7.08 -28.00 23.02
CA ASP A 53 6.61 -29.37 23.10
C ASP A 53 5.44 -29.52 24.07
N GLU A 54 5.55 -28.90 25.26
CA GLU A 54 4.51 -28.92 26.28
C GLU A 54 3.21 -28.26 25.80
N GLN A 55 3.30 -27.10 25.18
CA GLN A 55 2.14 -26.37 24.66
C GLN A 55 1.47 -27.06 23.48
N MET A 56 2.27 -27.75 22.67
CA MET A 56 1.80 -28.43 21.45
C MET A 56 1.45 -29.90 21.68
N GLN A 57 1.68 -30.44 22.88
CA GLN A 57 1.59 -31.88 23.20
C GLN A 57 2.35 -32.73 22.16
N PHE A 58 3.54 -32.25 21.79
CA PHE A 58 4.41 -32.83 20.79
C PHE A 58 5.71 -33.28 21.43
N ILE A 59 6.30 -34.38 20.95
CA ILE A 59 7.59 -34.85 21.44
C ILE A 59 8.62 -34.64 20.35
N THR A 60 9.47 -33.67 20.56
CA THR A 60 10.64 -33.44 19.70
C THR A 60 11.74 -34.41 20.07
N ARG A 61 12.22 -35.16 19.09
CA ARG A 61 13.32 -36.13 19.24
C ARG A 61 14.58 -35.65 18.53
N SER A 62 14.41 -35.14 17.31
CA SER A 62 15.52 -34.66 16.49
C SER A 62 15.14 -33.35 15.79
N ILE A 63 16.10 -32.47 15.62
CA ILE A 63 15.97 -31.19 14.92
C ILE A 63 17.13 -31.01 13.96
N LEU A 64 16.82 -30.55 12.76
CA LEU A 64 17.77 -29.96 11.85
C LEU A 64 17.33 -28.49 11.68
N ALA A 65 18.14 -27.54 12.13
CA ALA A 65 17.90 -26.10 12.03
C ALA A 65 18.90 -25.47 11.05
N VAL A 66 18.43 -24.64 10.13
CA VAL A 66 19.25 -23.93 9.16
C VAL A 66 18.85 -22.46 9.12
N PRO A 67 19.82 -21.51 9.16
CA PRO A 67 19.51 -20.10 9.13
C PRO A 67 19.02 -19.66 7.73
N ILE A 68 18.01 -18.81 7.70
CA ILE A 68 17.52 -18.16 6.49
C ILE A 68 18.25 -16.84 6.35
N MET A 69 19.22 -16.75 5.43
CA MET A 69 20.13 -15.61 5.31
C MET A 69 20.28 -15.13 3.88
N TRP A 70 20.41 -13.80 3.72
CA TRP A 70 20.82 -13.13 2.50
C TRP A 70 21.96 -12.15 2.80
N GLY A 71 23.17 -12.49 2.36
CA GLY A 71 24.39 -11.81 2.78
C GLY A 71 24.51 -11.83 4.31
N GLU A 72 24.74 -10.68 4.91
CA GLU A 72 24.84 -10.53 6.36
C GLU A 72 23.49 -10.49 7.10
N LYS A 73 22.39 -10.40 6.36
CA LYS A 73 21.05 -10.27 6.94
C LYS A 73 20.45 -11.64 7.23
N VAL A 74 20.09 -11.87 8.49
CA VAL A 74 19.38 -13.07 8.93
C VAL A 74 17.89 -12.74 9.06
N PHE A 75 17.05 -13.48 8.32
CA PHE A 75 15.58 -13.36 8.40
C PHE A 75 14.97 -14.26 9.45
N GLY A 76 15.66 -15.36 9.82
CA GLY A 76 15.18 -16.35 10.75
C GLY A 76 15.90 -17.67 10.57
N CYS A 77 15.25 -18.78 10.96
CA CYS A 77 15.69 -20.11 10.64
C CYS A 77 14.52 -20.99 10.15
N VAL A 78 14.85 -22.02 9.42
CA VAL A 78 13.95 -23.12 9.08
C VAL A 78 14.37 -24.35 9.88
N GLU A 79 13.39 -25.05 10.45
CA GLU A 79 13.61 -26.27 11.25
C GLU A 79 12.84 -27.44 10.63
N ALA A 80 13.53 -28.56 10.45
CA ALA A 80 12.93 -29.86 10.22
C ALA A 80 12.96 -30.64 11.54
N VAL A 81 11.80 -31.13 11.97
CA VAL A 81 11.62 -31.76 13.26
C VAL A 81 11.21 -33.23 13.08
N ASN A 82 11.83 -34.12 13.79
CA ASN A 82 11.52 -35.56 13.80
C ASN A 82 11.59 -36.22 12.42
N LYS A 83 12.75 -36.56 11.96
CA LYS A 83 12.91 -37.27 10.68
C LYS A 83 12.00 -38.49 10.61
N LYS A 84 11.31 -38.71 9.50
CA LYS A 84 10.38 -39.82 9.30
C LYS A 84 11.06 -41.17 9.56
N ASN A 85 10.26 -42.16 9.93
CA ASN A 85 10.68 -43.55 10.20
C ASN A 85 11.73 -43.66 11.29
N ASN A 86 11.70 -42.77 12.29
CA ASN A 86 12.73 -42.67 13.34
C ASN A 86 14.17 -42.55 12.80
N GLY A 87 14.32 -42.01 11.58
CA GLY A 87 15.63 -41.75 10.99
C GLY A 87 16.38 -40.65 11.74
N ILE A 88 17.66 -40.53 11.47
CA ILE A 88 18.53 -39.45 11.93
C ILE A 88 18.80 -38.48 10.81
N PHE A 89 18.91 -37.19 11.10
CA PHE A 89 19.33 -36.19 10.12
C PHE A 89 20.80 -36.35 9.81
N ASP A 90 21.17 -36.23 8.54
CA ASP A 90 22.52 -36.32 8.04
C ASP A 90 22.94 -35.08 7.23
N GLU A 91 24.16 -35.11 6.68
CA GLU A 91 24.72 -34.00 5.89
C GLU A 91 23.90 -33.73 4.60
N LYS A 92 23.27 -34.73 4.01
CA LYS A 92 22.44 -34.57 2.82
C LYS A 92 21.14 -33.83 3.18
N ASP A 93 20.55 -34.18 4.32
CA ASP A 93 19.38 -33.46 4.82
C ASP A 93 19.70 -31.97 5.07
N ARG A 94 20.88 -31.70 5.65
CA ARG A 94 21.38 -30.35 5.88
C ARG A 94 21.55 -29.60 4.55
N GLU A 95 22.16 -30.22 3.56
CA GLU A 95 22.33 -29.62 2.23
C GLU A 95 20.99 -29.29 1.59
N TYR A 96 20.02 -30.20 1.59
CA TYR A 96 18.67 -29.93 1.05
C TYR A 96 17.96 -28.82 1.80
N LEU A 97 17.99 -28.83 3.13
CA LEU A 97 17.32 -27.79 3.92
C LEU A 97 18.02 -26.43 3.74
N THR A 98 19.34 -26.43 3.52
CA THR A 98 20.10 -25.20 3.22
C THR A 98 19.67 -24.61 1.87
N ILE A 99 19.49 -25.45 0.85
CA ILE A 99 18.97 -24.98 -0.46
C ILE A 99 17.59 -24.35 -0.29
N LEU A 100 16.69 -24.98 0.46
CA LEU A 100 15.35 -24.43 0.74
C LEU A 100 15.44 -23.12 1.55
N ALA A 101 16.33 -23.04 2.55
CA ALA A 101 16.56 -21.83 3.32
C ALA A 101 17.05 -20.68 2.44
N HIS A 102 17.94 -20.96 1.47
CA HIS A 102 18.39 -19.96 0.49
C HIS A 102 17.25 -19.47 -0.41
N GLN A 103 16.40 -20.37 -0.92
CA GLN A 103 15.23 -19.95 -1.72
C GLN A 103 14.27 -19.09 -0.91
N ALA A 104 14.02 -19.47 0.34
CA ALA A 104 13.22 -18.66 1.27
C ALA A 104 13.86 -17.28 1.52
N ALA A 105 15.19 -17.22 1.67
CA ALA A 105 15.89 -15.95 1.87
C ALA A 105 15.76 -15.02 0.67
N VAL A 106 15.89 -15.54 -0.56
CA VAL A 106 15.68 -14.76 -1.79
C VAL A 106 14.26 -14.19 -1.83
N ALA A 107 13.25 -15.04 -1.59
CA ALA A 107 11.86 -14.60 -1.59
C ALA A 107 11.57 -13.53 -0.53
N LEU A 108 12.06 -13.74 0.70
CA LEU A 108 11.89 -12.76 1.80
C LEU A 108 12.61 -11.45 1.51
N ASN A 109 13.81 -11.51 0.94
CA ASN A 109 14.56 -10.31 0.57
C ASN A 109 13.85 -9.52 -0.53
N ASN A 110 13.27 -10.19 -1.53
CA ASN A 110 12.49 -9.54 -2.58
C ASN A 110 11.27 -8.82 -1.99
N VAL A 111 10.50 -9.46 -1.11
CA VAL A 111 9.36 -8.82 -0.43
C VAL A 111 9.83 -7.60 0.36
N PHE A 112 10.92 -7.72 1.11
CA PHE A 112 11.48 -6.62 1.89
C PHE A 112 11.93 -5.43 1.02
N LEU A 113 12.56 -5.72 -0.13
CA LEU A 113 12.97 -4.68 -1.08
C LEU A 113 11.77 -3.97 -1.71
N MET A 114 10.73 -4.73 -2.05
CA MET A 114 9.48 -4.17 -2.58
C MET A 114 8.79 -3.26 -1.57
N GLU A 115 8.70 -3.67 -0.29
CA GLU A 115 8.15 -2.82 0.77
C GLU A 115 8.97 -1.53 0.95
N ARG A 116 10.30 -1.64 0.93
CA ARG A 116 11.17 -0.45 1.03
C ARG A 116 11.01 0.49 -0.15
N LEU A 117 10.89 -0.06 -1.36
CA LEU A 117 10.66 0.73 -2.57
C LEU A 117 9.30 1.45 -2.51
N LYS A 118 8.25 0.75 -2.09
CA LYS A 118 6.91 1.32 -1.90
C LYS A 118 6.94 2.46 -0.88
N ASN A 119 7.57 2.26 0.27
CA ASN A 119 7.69 3.29 1.31
C ASN A 119 8.50 4.49 0.81
N PHE A 120 9.63 4.26 0.13
CA PHE A 120 10.44 5.33 -0.44
C PHE A 120 9.63 6.16 -1.44
N PHE A 121 8.87 5.51 -2.32
CA PHE A 121 8.00 6.19 -3.27
C PHE A 121 6.94 7.03 -2.56
N SER A 122 6.23 6.46 -1.56
CA SER A 122 5.22 7.18 -0.79
C SER A 122 5.79 8.43 -0.10
N TYR A 123 6.94 8.31 0.57
CA TYR A 123 7.60 9.46 1.20
C TYR A 123 8.07 10.51 0.17
N SER A 124 8.53 10.07 -1.02
CA SER A 124 8.90 11.00 -2.09
C SER A 124 7.71 11.81 -2.58
N VAL A 125 6.55 11.16 -2.73
CA VAL A 125 5.30 11.82 -3.08
C VAL A 125 4.89 12.82 -2.00
N GLU A 126 4.93 12.44 -0.72
CA GLU A 126 4.62 13.35 0.41
C GLU A 126 5.53 14.58 0.43
N ILE A 127 6.81 14.43 0.13
CA ILE A 127 7.76 15.57 0.04
C ILE A 127 7.40 16.49 -1.12
N LEU A 128 7.04 15.93 -2.28
CA LEU A 128 6.62 16.71 -3.44
C LEU A 128 5.33 17.48 -3.16
N ILE A 129 4.36 16.85 -2.48
CA ILE A 129 3.11 17.51 -2.05
C ILE A 129 3.41 18.65 -1.07
N ALA A 130 4.24 18.40 -0.06
CA ALA A 130 4.62 19.46 0.87
C ALA A 130 5.30 20.64 0.16
N ALA A 131 6.08 20.39 -0.89
CA ALA A 131 6.66 21.43 -1.72
C ALA A 131 5.59 22.20 -2.52
N LEU A 132 4.60 21.50 -3.10
CA LEU A 132 3.44 22.11 -3.77
C LEU A 132 2.67 23.03 -2.81
N GLU A 133 2.31 22.53 -1.65
CA GLU A 133 1.56 23.29 -0.64
C GLU A 133 2.30 24.52 -0.10
N THR A 134 3.63 24.60 -0.25
CA THR A 134 4.37 25.82 0.10
C THR A 134 4.21 26.93 -0.91
N LEU A 135 3.85 26.61 -2.15
CA LEU A 135 3.59 27.56 -3.22
C LEU A 135 2.16 28.11 -3.16
N GLU A 136 1.21 27.32 -2.64
CA GLU A 136 -0.19 27.69 -2.46
C GLU A 136 -0.62 27.51 -0.99
N PRO A 137 -0.38 28.50 -0.11
CA PRO A 137 -0.65 28.38 1.32
C PRO A 137 -2.11 28.05 1.70
N PHE A 138 -3.08 28.35 0.83
CA PHE A 138 -4.50 28.03 1.04
C PHE A 138 -4.83 26.57 0.71
N ALA A 139 -3.96 25.86 -0.03
CA ALA A 139 -4.13 24.46 -0.39
C ALA A 139 -3.64 23.47 0.67
N ARG A 140 -3.27 23.94 1.87
CA ARG A 140 -2.72 23.08 2.91
C ARG A 140 -3.64 21.92 3.24
N GLY A 141 -3.18 20.69 2.97
CA GLY A 141 -3.93 19.46 3.17
C GLY A 141 -4.98 19.16 2.10
N HIS A 142 -5.20 20.05 1.11
CA HIS A 142 -6.13 19.84 0.01
C HIS A 142 -5.88 18.52 -0.71
N ILE A 143 -4.67 18.31 -1.20
CA ILE A 143 -4.29 17.11 -1.95
C ILE A 143 -4.58 15.83 -1.15
N ILE A 144 -4.29 15.83 0.16
CA ILE A 144 -4.54 14.69 1.04
C ILE A 144 -6.04 14.44 1.22
N ARG A 145 -6.84 15.51 1.38
CA ARG A 145 -8.29 15.39 1.52
C ARG A 145 -8.94 14.91 0.24
N VAL A 146 -8.54 15.45 -0.93
CA VAL A 146 -9.00 15.01 -2.25
C VAL A 146 -8.66 13.52 -2.47
N ALA A 147 -7.42 13.11 -2.23
CA ALA A 147 -7.01 11.72 -2.38
C ALA A 147 -7.80 10.78 -1.45
N ARG A 148 -8.08 11.19 -0.21
CA ARG A 148 -8.91 10.44 0.73
C ARG A 148 -10.35 10.30 0.27
N LEU A 149 -10.96 11.39 -0.20
CA LEU A 149 -12.32 11.42 -0.75
C LEU A 149 -12.43 10.54 -1.99
N ALA A 150 -11.54 10.75 -2.97
CA ALA A 150 -11.50 9.98 -4.21
C ALA A 150 -11.32 8.48 -3.97
N THR A 151 -10.38 8.10 -3.10
CA THR A 151 -10.13 6.69 -2.78
C THR A 151 -11.31 6.05 -2.04
N THR A 152 -11.98 6.81 -1.15
CA THR A 152 -13.16 6.31 -0.44
C THR A 152 -14.33 6.11 -1.40
N LEU A 153 -14.54 7.05 -2.33
CA LEU A 153 -15.56 6.94 -3.38
C LEU A 153 -15.27 5.75 -4.31
N ALA A 154 -14.02 5.60 -4.75
CA ALA A 154 -13.61 4.48 -5.60
C ALA A 154 -13.86 3.12 -4.92
N ARG A 155 -13.58 2.97 -3.62
CA ARG A 155 -13.92 1.75 -2.85
C ARG A 155 -15.43 1.49 -2.80
N LYS A 156 -16.25 2.51 -2.63
CA LYS A 156 -17.73 2.39 -2.68
C LYS A 156 -18.23 2.01 -4.08
N MET A 157 -17.44 2.25 -5.10
CA MET A 157 -17.68 1.82 -6.48
C MET A 157 -17.04 0.46 -6.82
N ASN A 158 -16.50 -0.25 -5.80
CA ASN A 158 -15.86 -1.58 -5.90
C ASN A 158 -14.48 -1.59 -6.60
N TYR A 159 -13.83 -0.46 -6.77
CA TYR A 159 -12.42 -0.45 -7.19
C TYR A 159 -11.51 -1.04 -6.11
N SER A 160 -10.54 -1.84 -6.52
CA SER A 160 -9.60 -2.51 -5.60
C SER A 160 -8.27 -2.78 -6.29
N GLY A 161 -7.25 -3.17 -5.53
CA GLY A 161 -5.93 -3.52 -6.07
C GLY A 161 -5.31 -2.39 -6.88
N VAL A 162 -4.83 -2.70 -8.08
CA VAL A 162 -4.11 -1.76 -8.96
C VAL A 162 -4.97 -0.57 -9.37
N GLU A 163 -6.22 -0.80 -9.76
CA GLU A 163 -7.14 0.27 -10.18
C GLU A 163 -7.36 1.32 -9.07
N LEU A 164 -7.47 0.86 -7.82
CA LEU A 164 -7.60 1.75 -6.67
C LEU A 164 -6.31 2.53 -6.40
N GLU A 165 -5.15 1.90 -6.59
CA GLU A 165 -3.84 2.57 -6.47
C GLU A 165 -3.68 3.63 -7.57
N GLU A 166 -4.10 3.37 -8.80
CA GLU A 166 -4.08 4.34 -9.91
C GLU A 166 -4.93 5.58 -9.61
N ILE A 167 -6.15 5.41 -9.08
CA ILE A 167 -6.99 6.54 -8.67
C ILE A 167 -6.33 7.31 -7.51
N TRP A 168 -5.73 6.62 -6.56
CA TRP A 168 -5.03 7.24 -5.45
C TRP A 168 -3.84 8.08 -5.93
N TYR A 169 -2.98 7.54 -6.81
CA TYR A 169 -1.87 8.29 -7.38
C TYR A 169 -2.35 9.47 -8.22
N ALA A 170 -3.36 9.28 -9.05
CA ALA A 170 -3.90 10.36 -9.87
C ALA A 170 -4.45 11.51 -9.00
N ALA A 171 -5.14 11.19 -7.90
CA ALA A 171 -5.61 12.19 -6.95
C ALA A 171 -4.47 12.93 -6.23
N TYR A 172 -3.32 12.27 -6.01
CA TYR A 172 -2.15 12.95 -5.47
C TYR A 172 -1.46 13.86 -6.48
N PHE A 173 -1.53 13.55 -7.76
CA PHE A 173 -0.82 14.27 -8.81
C PHE A 173 -1.72 15.12 -9.70
N HIS A 174 -3.03 15.25 -9.38
CA HIS A 174 -3.96 15.99 -10.24
C HIS A 174 -3.47 17.41 -10.53
N ASP A 175 -2.89 18.07 -9.56
CA ASP A 175 -2.39 19.44 -9.59
C ASP A 175 -0.88 19.58 -9.91
N ILE A 176 -0.16 18.48 -10.19
CA ILE A 176 1.30 18.52 -10.40
C ILE A 176 1.70 19.47 -11.54
N GLY A 177 0.82 19.69 -12.51
CA GLY A 177 1.03 20.60 -13.62
C GLY A 177 1.16 22.07 -13.21
N LYS A 178 0.67 22.46 -12.04
CA LYS A 178 0.84 23.80 -11.46
C LYS A 178 2.32 24.11 -11.15
N LEU A 179 3.17 23.09 -11.02
CA LEU A 179 4.63 23.23 -10.80
C LEU A 179 5.44 23.48 -12.06
N THR A 180 4.85 23.45 -13.22
CA THR A 180 5.60 23.64 -14.46
C THR A 180 6.23 25.03 -14.52
N ARG A 181 7.37 25.14 -15.24
CA ARG A 181 8.07 26.42 -15.36
C ARG A 181 7.20 27.48 -16.03
N GLU A 182 6.39 27.05 -16.98
CA GLU A 182 5.48 27.88 -17.76
C GLU A 182 4.41 28.53 -16.85
N SER A 183 3.93 27.83 -15.85
CA SER A 183 2.91 28.34 -14.90
C SER A 183 3.32 29.63 -14.20
N ARG A 184 4.63 29.86 -14.01
CA ARG A 184 5.15 31.07 -13.37
C ARG A 184 4.94 32.36 -14.17
N TYR A 185 4.67 32.26 -15.46
CA TYR A 185 4.47 33.39 -16.39
C TYR A 185 3.04 33.51 -16.86
N MET A 186 2.12 32.67 -16.34
CA MET A 186 0.73 32.61 -16.69
C MET A 186 -0.13 33.28 -15.63
N THR A 187 -1.30 33.74 -16.05
CA THR A 187 -2.35 34.14 -15.13
C THR A 187 -2.94 32.93 -14.43
N GLU A 188 -3.56 33.10 -13.27
CA GLU A 188 -4.25 32.02 -12.54
C GLU A 188 -5.24 31.25 -13.43
N TYR A 189 -6.01 31.97 -14.26
CA TYR A 189 -6.93 31.36 -15.23
C TYR A 189 -6.21 30.48 -16.27
N GLU A 190 -5.08 30.91 -16.80
CA GLU A 190 -4.29 30.13 -17.76
C GLU A 190 -3.69 28.89 -17.11
N VAL A 191 -3.19 29.01 -15.88
CA VAL A 191 -2.68 27.89 -15.09
C VAL A 191 -3.79 26.88 -14.87
N GLU A 192 -4.97 27.32 -14.46
CA GLU A 192 -6.16 26.47 -14.25
C GLU A 192 -6.52 25.68 -15.51
N LYS A 193 -6.47 26.30 -16.67
CA LYS A 193 -6.78 25.62 -17.95
C LYS A 193 -5.69 24.68 -18.43
N MET A 194 -4.43 24.92 -18.08
CA MET A 194 -3.29 24.19 -18.61
C MET A 194 -2.80 23.07 -17.70
N HIS A 195 -2.94 23.21 -16.37
CA HIS A 195 -2.31 22.28 -15.45
C HIS A 195 -2.73 20.81 -15.64
N PRO A 196 -3.97 20.44 -16.06
CA PRO A 196 -4.32 19.04 -16.26
C PRO A 196 -3.50 18.39 -17.39
N VAL A 197 -3.32 19.13 -18.50
CA VAL A 197 -2.53 18.69 -19.66
C VAL A 197 -1.06 18.60 -19.31
N ALA A 198 -0.53 19.64 -18.66
CA ALA A 198 0.86 19.69 -18.23
C ALA A 198 1.17 18.60 -17.19
N GLY A 199 0.28 18.39 -16.23
CA GLY A 199 0.38 17.34 -15.21
C GLY A 199 0.39 15.95 -15.81
N ALA A 200 -0.53 15.65 -16.72
CA ALA A 200 -0.55 14.38 -17.44
C ALA A 200 0.77 14.14 -18.18
N SER A 201 1.28 15.14 -18.91
CA SER A 201 2.55 15.01 -19.65
C SER A 201 3.78 14.81 -18.75
N LEU A 202 3.75 15.29 -17.50
CA LEU A 202 4.82 15.04 -16.55
C LEU A 202 4.88 13.59 -16.09
N ILE A 203 3.72 12.90 -16.00
CA ILE A 203 3.64 11.56 -15.42
C ILE A 203 3.48 10.43 -16.44
N GLU A 204 3.03 10.70 -17.68
CA GLU A 204 2.73 9.69 -18.70
C GLU A 204 3.93 8.79 -19.08
N ASN A 205 5.16 9.31 -18.96
CA ASN A 205 6.38 8.57 -19.26
C ASN A 205 6.93 7.79 -18.04
N ILE A 206 6.29 7.89 -16.89
CA ILE A 206 6.64 7.14 -15.68
C ILE A 206 5.80 5.87 -15.65
N LYS A 207 6.42 4.72 -15.93
CA LYS A 207 5.72 3.43 -16.06
C LYS A 207 4.76 3.09 -14.91
N LEU A 208 5.05 3.54 -13.69
CA LEU A 208 4.18 3.36 -12.53
C LEU A 208 2.93 4.25 -12.57
N LEU A 209 2.98 5.37 -13.30
CA LEU A 209 1.97 6.42 -13.32
C LEU A 209 1.31 6.58 -14.69
N GLU A 210 1.73 5.84 -15.72
CA GLU A 210 1.23 5.98 -17.09
C GLU A 210 -0.29 5.87 -17.18
N ASN A 211 -0.89 4.93 -16.42
CA ASN A 211 -2.34 4.74 -16.36
C ASN A 211 -3.07 5.83 -15.56
N CYS A 212 -2.35 6.60 -14.74
CA CYS A 212 -2.90 7.73 -13.99
C CYS A 212 -3.04 8.99 -14.86
N ALA A 213 -2.25 9.10 -15.93
CA ALA A 213 -2.18 10.30 -16.77
C ALA A 213 -3.54 10.71 -17.37
N PRO A 214 -4.41 9.79 -17.87
CA PRO A 214 -5.75 10.17 -18.32
C PRO A 214 -6.63 10.73 -17.19
N PHE A 215 -6.48 10.25 -15.96
CA PHE A 215 -7.27 10.74 -14.82
C PHE A 215 -6.83 12.16 -14.43
N VAL A 216 -5.52 12.42 -14.45
CA VAL A 216 -4.96 13.77 -14.26
C VAL A 216 -5.33 14.71 -15.38
N ARG A 217 -5.32 14.24 -16.65
CA ARG A 217 -5.67 15.09 -17.81
C ARG A 217 -7.12 15.57 -17.76
N TYR A 218 -8.05 14.71 -17.32
CA TYR A 218 -9.49 14.90 -17.51
C TYR A 218 -10.28 15.20 -16.24
N HIS A 219 -9.63 15.49 -15.10
CA HIS A 219 -10.34 15.74 -13.84
C HIS A 219 -11.21 17.02 -13.85
N HIS A 220 -10.94 17.97 -14.74
CA HIS A 220 -11.76 19.16 -14.96
C HIS A 220 -12.77 19.01 -16.11
N GLU A 221 -12.89 17.84 -16.72
CA GLU A 221 -14.01 17.59 -17.62
C GLU A 221 -15.34 17.56 -16.87
N ARG A 222 -16.41 17.94 -17.57
CA ARG A 222 -17.75 17.99 -17.00
C ARG A 222 -18.69 17.07 -17.76
N TYR A 223 -19.60 16.45 -17.04
CA TYR A 223 -20.50 15.44 -17.59
C TYR A 223 -21.34 15.95 -18.78
N ASP A 224 -21.68 17.25 -18.79
CA ASP A 224 -22.40 17.92 -19.88
C ASP A 224 -21.52 18.32 -21.09
N GLY A 225 -20.19 18.13 -21.00
CA GLY A 225 -19.22 18.50 -22.03
C GLY A 225 -18.75 19.96 -21.97
N SER A 226 -19.11 20.70 -20.93
CA SER A 226 -18.67 22.11 -20.74
C SER A 226 -17.30 22.23 -20.07
N GLY A 227 -16.64 21.08 -19.78
CA GLY A 227 -15.35 21.01 -19.14
C GLY A 227 -14.17 21.26 -20.05
N PHE A 228 -12.98 20.92 -19.59
CA PHE A 228 -11.71 21.05 -20.33
C PHE A 228 -10.75 19.93 -19.91
N PRO A 229 -9.72 19.61 -20.72
CA PRO A 229 -9.22 20.33 -21.87
C PRO A 229 -9.92 20.00 -23.20
N ASP A 230 -10.52 18.81 -23.34
CA ASP A 230 -10.96 18.27 -24.63
C ASP A 230 -12.50 18.36 -24.81
N GLY A 231 -13.25 18.72 -23.77
CA GLY A 231 -14.71 18.85 -23.80
C GLY A 231 -15.43 17.50 -23.87
N LEU A 232 -14.87 16.47 -23.21
CA LEU A 232 -15.43 15.12 -23.15
C LEU A 232 -16.80 15.14 -22.46
N LYS A 233 -17.71 14.26 -22.89
CA LYS A 233 -19.09 14.24 -22.41
C LYS A 233 -19.51 12.88 -21.89
N GLY A 234 -20.21 12.84 -20.76
CA GLY A 234 -20.78 11.62 -20.21
C GLY A 234 -19.72 10.57 -19.91
N ASP A 235 -19.91 9.38 -20.47
CA ASP A 235 -19.03 8.22 -20.23
C ASP A 235 -17.73 8.26 -21.06
N GLU A 236 -17.53 9.27 -21.91
CA GLU A 236 -16.24 9.51 -22.55
C GLU A 236 -15.18 9.95 -21.52
N ILE A 237 -15.62 10.54 -20.39
CA ILE A 237 -14.75 10.95 -19.30
C ILE A 237 -14.34 9.71 -18.50
N PRO A 238 -13.04 9.39 -18.36
CA PRO A 238 -12.60 8.27 -17.54
C PRO A 238 -13.18 8.34 -16.12
N ALA A 239 -13.69 7.23 -15.61
CA ALA A 239 -14.34 7.21 -14.30
C ALA A 239 -13.42 7.70 -13.16
N GLY A 240 -12.11 7.37 -13.22
CA GLY A 240 -11.12 7.90 -12.28
C GLY A 240 -11.02 9.42 -12.29
N ALA A 241 -11.09 10.04 -13.47
CA ALA A 241 -11.09 11.50 -13.61
C ALA A 241 -12.37 12.13 -12.99
N GLN A 242 -13.53 11.54 -13.26
CA GLN A 242 -14.79 12.00 -12.65
C GLN A 242 -14.76 11.88 -11.11
N ILE A 243 -14.20 10.79 -10.57
CA ILE A 243 -14.05 10.58 -9.13
C ILE A 243 -13.17 11.67 -8.51
N ILE A 244 -12.05 12.01 -9.16
CA ILE A 244 -11.12 13.04 -8.69
C ILE A 244 -11.79 14.42 -8.76
N GLY A 245 -12.39 14.78 -9.89
CA GLY A 245 -13.06 16.07 -10.06
C GLY A 245 -14.21 16.29 -9.08
N ILE A 246 -14.95 15.23 -8.71
CA ILE A 246 -15.97 15.32 -7.64
C ILE A 246 -15.31 15.60 -6.28
N ALA A 247 -14.24 14.86 -5.97
CA ALA A 247 -13.56 14.98 -4.69
C ALA A 247 -12.91 16.36 -4.50
N GLU A 248 -12.28 16.87 -5.54
CA GLU A 248 -11.64 18.18 -5.61
C GLU A 248 -12.68 19.30 -5.44
N ASP A 249 -13.70 19.34 -6.31
CA ASP A 249 -14.74 20.37 -6.27
C ASP A 249 -15.50 20.39 -4.94
N TYR A 250 -15.69 19.21 -4.32
CA TYR A 250 -16.28 19.11 -3.00
C TYR A 250 -15.37 19.70 -1.92
N ASP A 251 -14.08 19.37 -1.93
CA ASP A 251 -13.11 19.86 -0.94
C ASP A 251 -12.97 21.39 -1.03
N GLU A 252 -12.77 21.92 -2.24
CA GLU A 252 -12.64 23.36 -2.48
C GLU A 252 -13.86 24.14 -2.00
N LYS A 253 -15.06 23.69 -2.39
CA LYS A 253 -16.31 24.37 -2.02
C LYS A 253 -16.65 24.23 -0.53
N ASN A 254 -16.31 23.09 0.07
CA ASN A 254 -16.52 22.88 1.51
C ASN A 254 -15.58 23.77 2.34
N MET A 255 -14.34 23.99 1.88
CA MET A 255 -13.40 24.91 2.53
C MET A 255 -13.81 26.39 2.36
N GLY A 256 -14.47 26.73 1.25
CA GLY A 256 -14.99 28.07 0.96
C GLY A 256 -16.44 28.31 1.38
N LYS A 257 -17.09 27.37 2.11
CA LYS A 257 -18.47 27.52 2.56
C LYS A 257 -18.61 28.70 3.52
N GLN A 258 -19.78 29.33 3.51
CA GLN A 258 -20.09 30.40 4.45
C GLN A 258 -20.17 29.86 5.87
N GLU A 259 -19.72 30.63 6.87
CA GLU A 259 -19.72 30.20 8.29
C GLU A 259 -21.12 29.83 8.80
N GLU A 260 -22.17 30.41 8.23
CA GLU A 260 -23.57 30.18 8.59
C GLU A 260 -24.18 28.94 7.89
N GLU A 261 -23.56 28.38 6.85
CA GLU A 261 -24.06 27.24 6.08
C GLU A 261 -23.81 25.93 6.83
N THR A 262 -24.87 25.18 7.10
CA THR A 262 -24.74 23.84 7.68
C THR A 262 -24.17 22.85 6.66
N VAL A 263 -23.60 21.72 7.15
CA VAL A 263 -23.08 20.66 6.28
C VAL A 263 -24.20 20.04 5.42
N GLU A 264 -25.40 19.93 5.96
CA GLU A 264 -26.58 19.41 5.26
C GLU A 264 -27.03 20.32 4.12
N GLU A 265 -27.05 21.63 4.33
CA GLU A 265 -27.39 22.64 3.31
C GLU A 265 -26.35 22.66 2.21
N PHE A 266 -25.06 22.67 2.57
CA PHE A 266 -23.96 22.57 1.62
C PHE A 266 -24.06 21.30 0.77
N ASN A 267 -24.25 20.15 1.40
CA ASN A 267 -24.37 18.86 0.69
C ASN A 267 -25.58 18.87 -0.26
N SER A 268 -26.71 19.37 0.16
CA SER A 268 -27.92 19.46 -0.68
C SER A 268 -27.66 20.27 -1.94
N ARG A 269 -27.02 21.42 -1.82
CA ARG A 269 -26.63 22.29 -2.94
C ARG A 269 -25.55 21.62 -3.83
N PHE A 270 -24.56 20.97 -3.25
CA PHE A 270 -23.51 20.28 -4.01
C PHE A 270 -24.08 19.15 -4.88
N PHE A 271 -25.05 18.42 -4.37
CA PHE A 271 -25.65 17.29 -5.12
C PHE A 271 -26.56 17.73 -6.28
N GLU A 272 -26.89 19.02 -6.43
CA GLU A 272 -27.58 19.55 -7.61
C GLU A 272 -26.70 19.53 -8.88
N TYR A 273 -25.38 19.38 -8.74
CA TYR A 273 -24.46 19.24 -9.88
C TYR A 273 -24.55 17.88 -10.61
N ALA A 274 -25.34 16.94 -10.09
CA ALA A 274 -25.56 15.64 -10.73
C ALA A 274 -26.28 15.80 -12.09
N GLY A 275 -25.72 15.18 -13.12
CA GLY A 275 -26.24 15.26 -14.50
C GLY A 275 -25.79 16.47 -15.31
N ASN A 276 -25.18 17.45 -14.66
CA ASN A 276 -24.60 18.64 -15.29
C ASN A 276 -23.06 18.58 -15.18
N LYS A 277 -22.53 18.88 -14.00
CA LYS A 277 -21.08 18.87 -13.78
C LYS A 277 -20.53 17.45 -13.62
N PHE A 278 -21.29 16.58 -12.97
CA PHE A 278 -20.84 15.22 -12.61
C PHE A 278 -21.85 14.14 -12.98
N SER A 279 -21.35 12.90 -13.15
CA SER A 279 -22.18 11.73 -13.39
C SER A 279 -23.20 11.53 -12.26
N PRO A 280 -24.50 11.34 -12.58
CA PRO A 280 -25.50 11.06 -11.57
C PRO A 280 -25.23 9.81 -10.75
N ASP A 281 -24.71 8.76 -11.39
CA ASP A 281 -24.39 7.49 -10.72
C ASP A 281 -23.24 7.63 -9.73
N ILE A 282 -22.16 8.31 -10.12
CA ILE A 282 -21.02 8.55 -9.24
C ILE A 282 -21.42 9.49 -8.08
N MET A 283 -22.21 10.53 -8.36
CA MET A 283 -22.72 11.44 -7.34
C MET A 283 -23.63 10.72 -6.32
N ASN A 284 -24.45 9.76 -6.75
CA ASN A 284 -25.24 8.95 -5.83
C ASN A 284 -24.37 8.11 -4.89
N ARG A 285 -23.26 7.53 -5.38
CA ARG A 285 -22.28 6.84 -4.54
C ARG A 285 -21.56 7.79 -3.59
N PHE A 286 -21.27 9.01 -4.04
CA PHE A 286 -20.60 10.02 -3.23
C PHE A 286 -21.44 10.50 -2.05
N LYS A 287 -22.78 10.50 -2.16
CA LYS A 287 -23.68 10.78 -1.03
C LYS A 287 -23.43 9.89 0.19
N ASP A 288 -23.10 8.60 -0.07
CA ASP A 288 -22.82 7.67 1.01
C ASP A 288 -21.40 7.88 1.60
N VAL A 289 -20.47 8.36 0.80
CA VAL A 289 -19.12 8.74 1.28
C VAL A 289 -19.19 9.90 2.26
N VAL A 290 -19.94 10.95 1.88
CA VAL A 290 -20.03 12.17 2.69
C VAL A 290 -20.70 11.94 4.05
N LYS A 291 -21.68 11.01 4.13
CA LYS A 291 -22.31 10.64 5.41
C LYS A 291 -21.35 9.96 6.38
N ASP A 292 -20.39 9.21 5.85
CA ASP A 292 -19.45 8.42 6.64
C ASP A 292 -18.21 9.24 7.09
N ILE A 293 -17.92 10.37 6.42
CA ILE A 293 -16.76 11.21 6.72
C ILE A 293 -17.18 12.37 7.64
N ARG A 294 -16.59 12.40 8.83
CA ARG A 294 -16.61 13.58 9.70
C ARG A 294 -15.35 14.41 9.39
N PHE A 295 -15.56 15.61 8.86
CA PHE A 295 -14.52 16.62 8.62
C PHE A 295 -14.07 17.28 9.90
#